data_b3800dc93ba385cff0ff954a9e7c9b4f
#
_entry.id   b3800dc93ba385cff0ff954a9e7c9b4f
#
_cell.length_a   1.000
_cell.length_b   1.000
_cell.length_c   1.000
_cell.angle_alpha   90.00
_cell.angle_beta   90.00
_cell.angle_gamma   90.00
#
_symmetry.space_group_name_H-M   'P 1'
#
loop_
_entity.id
_entity.type
_entity.pdbx_description
1 polymer ?
#
loop_
_entity_poly.entity_id
_entity_poly.type
_entity_poly.pdbx_seq_one_letter_code
_entity_poly.pdbx_strand_id
1 'polypeptide(L)'
;GAYYAYQHMLNYDIARELARTVLPVSNYTECIWKIDLHNFFHMIKLRSDSHAQREIQDYANAMYELVKPKFESSCEAFEDYSVNARTFSAEEMKIIKDQLDGSWVMDKYNLSKRERSEFLEKLK
;
A
#
# COMPACT_ATOMS: atom_id res chain seq x y z
N GLY A 1 -11.28 30.82 -15.63
CA GLY A 1 -11.08 29.61 -14.83
C GLY A 1 -10.12 29.82 -13.65
N ALA A 2 -9.94 28.80 -12.82
CA ALA A 2 -9.11 28.84 -11.59
C ALA A 2 -7.65 29.33 -11.84
N TYR A 3 -7.05 28.90 -12.93
CA TYR A 3 -5.69 29.34 -13.30
C TYR A 3 -5.60 30.84 -13.61
N TYR A 4 -6.62 31.40 -14.25
CA TYR A 4 -6.70 32.84 -14.48
C TYR A 4 -6.81 33.61 -13.13
N ALA A 5 -7.65 33.14 -12.21
CA ALA A 5 -7.79 33.73 -10.88
C ALA A 5 -6.45 33.67 -10.11
N TYR A 6 -5.74 32.53 -10.18
CA TYR A 6 -4.40 32.38 -9.61
C TYR A 6 -3.40 33.40 -10.14
N GLN A 7 -3.30 33.54 -11.47
CA GLN A 7 -2.40 34.51 -12.07
C GLN A 7 -2.77 35.97 -11.72
N HIS A 8 -4.06 36.29 -11.67
CA HIS A 8 -4.56 37.59 -11.27
C HIS A 8 -4.15 37.92 -9.83
N MET A 9 -4.28 36.96 -8.90
CA MET A 9 -3.81 37.14 -7.51
C MET A 9 -2.31 37.42 -7.43
N LEU A 10 -1.49 36.73 -8.23
CA LEU A 10 -0.05 36.97 -8.28
C LEU A 10 0.29 38.37 -8.77
N ASN A 11 -0.47 38.89 -9.73
CA ASN A 11 -0.29 40.26 -10.25
C ASN A 11 -0.65 41.35 -9.21
N TYR A 12 -1.39 41.00 -8.16
CA TYR A 12 -1.68 41.86 -7.02
C TYR A 12 -0.79 41.59 -5.80
N ASP A 13 0.39 40.99 -6.01
CA ASP A 13 1.39 40.68 -4.98
C ASP A 13 0.84 39.82 -3.83
N ILE A 14 -0.22 39.02 -4.07
CA ILE A 14 -0.71 38.06 -3.10
C ILE A 14 0.30 36.91 -2.98
N ALA A 15 0.63 36.52 -1.74
CA ALA A 15 1.55 35.43 -1.47
C ALA A 15 1.16 34.15 -2.24
N ARG A 16 2.15 33.46 -2.81
CA ARG A 16 1.94 32.28 -3.68
C ARG A 16 1.15 31.16 -2.98
N GLU A 17 1.38 30.95 -1.70
CA GLU A 17 0.63 29.95 -0.93
C GLU A 17 -0.86 30.28 -0.90
N LEU A 18 -1.20 31.56 -0.69
CA LEU A 18 -2.60 31.99 -0.65
C LEU A 18 -3.21 31.98 -2.06
N ALA A 19 -2.49 32.45 -3.07
CA ALA A 19 -2.96 32.42 -4.46
C ALA A 19 -3.25 30.97 -4.94
N ARG A 20 -2.50 29.96 -4.48
CA ARG A 20 -2.72 28.55 -4.83
C ARG A 20 -4.02 27.97 -4.29
N THR A 21 -4.65 28.57 -3.30
CA THR A 21 -5.91 28.06 -2.70
C THR A 21 -7.08 28.02 -3.71
N VAL A 22 -7.03 28.82 -4.78
CA VAL A 22 -8.05 28.80 -5.84
C VAL A 22 -7.83 27.70 -6.89
N LEU A 23 -6.67 27.03 -6.87
CA LEU A 23 -6.39 25.94 -7.81
C LEU A 23 -7.07 24.64 -7.36
N PRO A 24 -7.69 23.88 -8.28
CA PRO A 24 -8.24 22.58 -7.96
C PRO A 24 -7.14 21.58 -7.64
N VAL A 25 -7.45 20.57 -6.81
CA VAL A 25 -6.51 19.47 -6.45
C VAL A 25 -6.09 18.61 -7.65
N SER A 26 -6.83 18.68 -8.76
CA SER A 26 -6.49 18.02 -10.02
C SER A 26 -5.37 18.73 -10.81
N ASN A 27 -4.86 19.85 -10.30
CA ASN A 27 -3.74 20.55 -10.94
C ASN A 27 -2.45 19.75 -10.79
N TYR A 28 -1.72 19.54 -11.88
CA TYR A 28 -0.40 18.92 -11.83
C TYR A 28 0.61 19.83 -11.11
N THR A 29 1.47 19.21 -10.31
CA THR A 29 2.56 19.89 -9.62
C THR A 29 3.80 19.02 -9.62
N GLU A 30 4.95 19.64 -9.46
CA GLU A 30 6.21 18.94 -9.24
C GLU A 30 6.61 19.09 -7.77
N CYS A 31 7.08 18.02 -7.18
CA CYS A 31 7.59 18.03 -5.82
C CYS A 31 8.79 17.10 -5.67
N ILE A 32 9.69 17.46 -4.76
CA ILE A 32 10.75 16.55 -4.30
C ILE A 32 10.26 15.91 -3.02
N TRP A 33 10.12 14.57 -3.04
CA TRP A 33 9.67 13.81 -1.90
C TRP A 33 10.84 13.06 -1.27
N LYS A 34 11.19 13.45 -0.03
CA LYS A 34 12.19 12.75 0.77
C LYS A 34 11.49 11.80 1.73
N ILE A 35 11.80 10.53 1.62
CA ILE A 35 11.20 9.46 2.42
C ILE A 35 12.29 8.46 2.80
N ASP A 36 12.20 7.86 3.99
CA ASP A 36 13.02 6.72 4.37
C ASP A 36 12.50 5.41 3.75
N LEU A 37 13.35 4.39 3.68
CA LEU A 37 13.04 3.14 3.00
C LEU A 37 11.91 2.36 3.68
N HIS A 38 11.80 2.43 5.02
CA HIS A 38 10.72 1.77 5.76
C HIS A 38 9.34 2.32 5.37
N ASN A 39 9.19 3.65 5.40
CA ASN A 39 7.95 4.32 5.01
C ASN A 39 7.67 4.17 3.51
N PHE A 40 8.72 4.13 2.68
CA PHE A 40 8.58 3.82 1.26
C PHE A 40 7.96 2.42 1.05
N PHE A 41 8.47 1.38 1.69
CA PHE A 41 7.91 0.03 1.58
C PHE A 41 6.48 -0.05 2.13
N HIS A 42 6.19 0.66 3.22
CA HIS A 42 4.82 0.74 3.74
C HIS A 42 3.86 1.36 2.72
N MET A 43 4.26 2.45 2.08
CA MET A 43 3.49 3.08 0.99
C MET A 43 3.31 2.14 -0.20
N ILE A 44 4.37 1.45 -0.65
CA ILE A 44 4.30 0.48 -1.74
C ILE A 44 3.29 -0.62 -1.40
N LYS A 45 3.37 -1.22 -0.21
CA LYS A 45 2.43 -2.26 0.22
C LYS A 45 0.96 -1.82 0.14
N LEU A 46 0.67 -0.58 0.57
CA LEU A 46 -0.68 -0.04 0.58
C LEU A 46 -1.18 0.38 -0.82
N ARG A 47 -0.29 0.83 -1.69
CA ARG A 47 -0.67 1.45 -2.97
C ARG A 47 -0.52 0.52 -4.17
N SER A 48 0.27 -0.56 -4.05
CA SER A 48 0.31 -1.63 -5.04
C SER A 48 -0.76 -2.70 -4.82
N ASP A 49 -1.52 -2.62 -3.72
CA ASP A 49 -2.61 -3.54 -3.43
C ASP A 49 -3.71 -3.44 -4.50
N SER A 50 -4.32 -4.57 -4.85
CA SER A 50 -5.36 -4.68 -5.88
C SER A 50 -6.63 -3.86 -5.58
N HIS A 51 -6.86 -3.47 -4.32
CA HIS A 51 -7.97 -2.63 -3.89
C HIS A 51 -7.67 -1.13 -4.01
N ALA A 52 -6.41 -0.73 -4.27
CA ALA A 52 -6.07 0.66 -4.52
C ALA A 52 -6.53 1.10 -5.92
N GLN A 53 -6.65 2.41 -6.14
CA GLN A 53 -6.95 2.95 -7.46
C GLN A 53 -5.82 2.61 -8.44
N ARG A 54 -6.18 2.24 -9.67
CA ARG A 54 -5.23 1.75 -10.67
C ARG A 54 -4.11 2.75 -10.97
N GLU A 55 -4.46 4.04 -11.09
CA GLU A 55 -3.47 5.09 -11.35
C GLU A 55 -2.43 5.18 -10.24
N ILE A 56 -2.86 4.97 -8.99
CA ILE A 56 -1.95 4.95 -7.82
C ILE A 56 -1.09 3.68 -7.83
N GLN A 57 -1.64 2.54 -8.22
CA GLN A 57 -0.87 1.30 -8.36
C GLN A 57 0.24 1.46 -9.41
N ASP A 58 -0.07 2.05 -10.56
CA ASP A 58 0.89 2.26 -11.64
C ASP A 58 2.08 3.15 -11.18
N TYR A 59 1.80 4.24 -10.43
CA TYR A 59 2.84 5.06 -9.83
C TYR A 59 3.66 4.33 -8.77
N ALA A 60 3.01 3.60 -7.88
CA ALA A 60 3.70 2.83 -6.82
C ALA A 60 4.64 1.78 -7.44
N ASN A 61 4.16 1.04 -8.44
CA ASN A 61 4.96 0.04 -9.13
C ASN A 61 6.15 0.67 -9.87
N ALA A 62 5.94 1.78 -10.59
CA ALA A 62 7.02 2.49 -11.26
C ALA A 62 8.09 3.00 -10.27
N MET A 63 7.68 3.54 -9.12
CA MET A 63 8.62 3.95 -8.08
C MET A 63 9.38 2.75 -7.48
N TYR A 64 8.72 1.62 -7.29
CA TYR A 64 9.37 0.40 -6.79
C TYR A 64 10.45 -0.11 -7.74
N GLU A 65 10.16 -0.16 -9.04
CA GLU A 65 11.13 -0.56 -10.07
C GLU A 65 12.37 0.36 -10.12
N LEU A 66 12.22 1.65 -9.83
CA LEU A 66 13.34 2.59 -9.77
C LEU A 66 14.21 2.41 -8.51
N VAL A 67 13.62 1.96 -7.39
CA VAL A 67 14.29 1.77 -6.10
C VAL A 67 14.96 0.39 -6.02
N LYS A 68 14.34 -0.64 -6.58
CA LYS A 68 14.78 -2.04 -6.49
C LYS A 68 16.27 -2.26 -6.83
N PRO A 69 16.83 -1.73 -7.93
CA PRO A 69 18.23 -1.93 -8.27
C PRO A 69 19.22 -1.26 -7.30
N LYS A 70 18.74 -0.31 -6.50
CA LYS A 70 19.59 0.43 -5.54
C LYS A 70 19.59 -0.18 -4.14
N PHE A 71 18.56 -0.96 -3.81
CA PHE A 71 18.34 -1.55 -2.48
C PHE A 71 17.89 -3.01 -2.59
N GLU A 72 18.56 -3.78 -3.44
CA GLU A 72 18.18 -5.14 -3.83
C GLU A 72 17.88 -6.04 -2.63
N SER A 73 18.81 -6.22 -1.70
CA SER A 73 18.60 -7.07 -0.52
C SER A 73 17.45 -6.62 0.39
N SER A 74 17.21 -5.29 0.48
CA SER A 74 16.08 -4.77 1.25
C SER A 74 14.75 -5.00 0.54
N CYS A 75 14.74 -4.93 -0.79
CA CYS A 75 13.55 -5.24 -1.58
C CYS A 75 13.23 -6.73 -1.55
N GLU A 76 14.23 -7.61 -1.62
CA GLU A 76 14.04 -9.06 -1.45
C GLU A 76 13.42 -9.39 -0.09
N ALA A 77 13.94 -8.80 0.99
CA ALA A 77 13.38 -8.97 2.33
C ALA A 77 11.94 -8.42 2.41
N PHE A 78 11.66 -7.27 1.80
CA PHE A 78 10.31 -6.72 1.75
C PHE A 78 9.34 -7.62 0.96
N GLU A 79 9.77 -8.16 -0.18
CA GLU A 79 8.96 -9.10 -0.97
C GLU A 79 8.66 -10.37 -0.17
N ASP A 80 9.65 -10.95 0.50
CA ASP A 80 9.50 -12.18 1.28
C ASP A 80 8.65 -11.98 2.55
N TYR A 81 9.04 -11.04 3.41
CA TYR A 81 8.42 -10.87 4.73
C TYR A 81 7.16 -9.99 4.75
N SER A 82 6.84 -9.28 3.67
CA SER A 82 5.71 -8.35 3.65
C SER A 82 4.75 -8.54 2.49
N VAL A 83 5.25 -8.63 1.24
CA VAL A 83 4.38 -8.74 0.06
C VAL A 83 3.83 -10.15 -0.07
N ASN A 84 4.71 -11.15 -0.02
CA ASN A 84 4.35 -12.57 -0.17
C ASN A 84 3.98 -13.24 1.16
N ALA A 85 4.20 -12.56 2.30
CA ALA A 85 3.83 -13.07 3.61
C ALA A 85 2.31 -13.18 3.76
N ARG A 86 1.89 -14.15 4.58
CA ARG A 86 0.49 -14.32 4.98
C ARG A 86 0.38 -14.15 6.49
N THR A 87 -0.60 -13.39 6.93
CA THR A 87 -0.90 -13.22 8.35
C THR A 87 -2.01 -14.19 8.74
N PHE A 88 -1.75 -14.99 9.76
CA PHE A 88 -2.71 -15.92 10.33
C PHE A 88 -3.16 -15.43 11.71
N SER A 89 -4.45 -15.57 12.01
CA SER A 89 -4.98 -15.32 13.35
C SER A 89 -4.54 -16.41 14.33
N ALA A 90 -4.75 -16.17 15.63
CA ALA A 90 -4.39 -17.16 16.65
C ALA A 90 -5.14 -18.49 16.47
N GLU A 91 -6.40 -18.45 16.04
CA GLU A 91 -7.18 -19.68 15.76
C GLU A 91 -6.69 -20.39 14.50
N GLU A 92 -6.39 -19.66 13.43
CA GLU A 92 -5.79 -20.21 12.21
C GLU A 92 -4.43 -20.87 12.49
N MET A 93 -3.61 -20.27 13.37
CA MET A 93 -2.33 -20.85 13.79
C MET A 93 -2.51 -22.16 14.59
N LYS A 94 -3.58 -22.31 15.38
CA LYS A 94 -3.90 -23.59 16.04
C LYS A 94 -4.23 -24.66 15.01
N ILE A 95 -5.04 -24.32 14.00
CA ILE A 95 -5.39 -25.24 12.90
C ILE A 95 -4.11 -25.72 12.19
N ILE A 96 -3.21 -24.81 11.86
CA ILE A 96 -1.96 -25.15 11.16
C ILE A 96 -1.11 -26.10 12.03
N LYS A 97 -0.98 -25.83 13.33
CA LYS A 97 -0.26 -26.71 14.27
C LYS A 97 -0.88 -28.09 14.36
N ASP A 98 -2.20 -28.16 14.53
CA ASP A 98 -2.92 -29.42 14.61
C ASP A 98 -2.87 -30.22 13.29
N GLN A 99 -2.78 -29.54 12.13
CA GLN A 99 -2.52 -30.20 10.84
C GLN A 99 -1.15 -30.84 10.79
N LEU A 100 -0.11 -30.13 11.26
CA LEU A 100 1.26 -30.67 11.32
C LEU A 100 1.37 -31.86 12.26
N ASP A 101 0.62 -31.86 13.36
CA ASP A 101 0.57 -32.95 14.34
C ASP A 101 -0.37 -34.10 13.93
N GLY A 102 -1.08 -33.99 12.80
CA GLY A 102 -2.03 -34.99 12.30
C GLY A 102 -3.35 -35.04 13.07
N SER A 103 -3.64 -34.10 13.95
CA SER A 103 -4.87 -34.04 14.79
C SER A 103 -5.94 -33.10 14.21
N TRP A 104 -5.82 -32.73 12.94
CA TRP A 104 -6.68 -31.72 12.33
C TRP A 104 -8.11 -32.25 12.05
N VAL A 105 -9.08 -31.51 12.58
CA VAL A 105 -10.52 -31.67 12.25
C VAL A 105 -11.14 -30.27 12.18
N MET A 106 -11.64 -29.85 10.99
CA MET A 106 -12.13 -28.50 10.76
C MET A 106 -13.20 -28.03 11.75
N ASP A 107 -14.08 -28.93 12.18
CA ASP A 107 -15.19 -28.61 13.09
C ASP A 107 -14.79 -28.38 14.55
N LYS A 108 -13.55 -28.67 14.91
CA LYS A 108 -12.97 -28.41 16.23
C LYS A 108 -12.75 -26.90 16.48
N TYR A 109 -12.68 -26.08 15.41
CA TYR A 109 -12.29 -24.68 15.49
C TYR A 109 -13.50 -23.74 15.36
N ASN A 110 -13.49 -22.68 16.16
CA ASN A 110 -14.56 -21.70 16.20
C ASN A 110 -14.40 -20.62 15.11
N LEU A 111 -14.49 -21.05 13.86
CA LEU A 111 -14.45 -20.18 12.68
C LEU A 111 -15.81 -20.12 12.01
N SER A 112 -16.26 -18.93 11.65
CA SER A 112 -17.42 -18.74 10.79
C SER A 112 -17.16 -19.31 9.38
N LYS A 113 -18.21 -19.50 8.59
CA LYS A 113 -18.08 -19.96 7.18
C LYS A 113 -17.16 -19.08 6.34
N ARG A 114 -17.23 -17.76 6.57
CA ARG A 114 -16.38 -16.77 5.86
C ARG A 114 -14.93 -16.93 6.25
N GLU A 115 -14.63 -16.98 7.54
CA GLU A 115 -13.26 -17.14 8.05
C GLU A 115 -12.63 -18.45 7.59
N ARG A 116 -13.39 -19.55 7.51
CA ARG A 116 -12.93 -20.82 6.93
C ARG A 116 -12.53 -20.68 5.46
N SER A 117 -13.34 -19.98 4.67
CA SER A 117 -13.03 -19.72 3.26
C SER A 117 -11.76 -18.90 3.10
N GLU A 118 -11.65 -17.80 3.85
CA GLU A 118 -10.47 -16.94 3.85
C GLU A 118 -9.19 -17.67 4.30
N PHE A 119 -9.29 -18.55 5.31
CA PHE A 119 -8.18 -19.39 5.76
C PHE A 119 -7.71 -20.35 4.66
N LEU A 120 -8.63 -21.05 3.99
CA LEU A 120 -8.28 -21.96 2.91
C LEU A 120 -7.65 -21.24 1.70
N GLU A 121 -8.04 -20.00 1.44
CA GLU A 121 -7.39 -19.18 0.42
C GLU A 121 -5.95 -18.77 0.78
N LYS A 122 -5.68 -18.53 2.08
CA LYS A 122 -4.32 -18.23 2.55
C LYS A 122 -3.35 -19.41 2.42
N LEU A 123 -3.88 -20.63 2.37
CA LEU A 123 -3.08 -21.85 2.25
C LEU A 123 -2.75 -22.25 0.80
N LYS A 124 -3.36 -21.59 -0.18
CA LYS A 124 -3.07 -21.76 -1.61
C LYS A 124 -1.88 -20.92 -2.03
#